data_510a23aac39148b4c3fdd51361813d01
#
_entry.id   510a23aac39148b4c3fdd51361813d01
#
_cell.length_a   1.000
_cell.length_b   1.000
_cell.length_c   1.000
_cell.angle_alpha   90.00
_cell.angle_beta   90.00
_cell.angle_gamma   90.00
#
_symmetry.space_group_name_H-M   'P 1'
#
loop_
_entity.id
_entity.type
_entity.pdbx_description
1 polymer ?
#
loop_
_entity_poly.entity_id
_entity_poly.type
_entity_poly.pdbx_seq_one_letter_code
_entity_poly.pdbx_strand_id
1 'polypeptide(L)'
;MNQIIECVPNFSEGRNQDVIREISEAISNTKGVHLLNVDPGQATNRTVMTFVGDPDSVINAAFNAIKVASEKIDMSKHSGEHPRFGATDVCPLIPVSNISFDEIIPYAEKLAKLVSEKLNIPIYLYEYAAREEKRKNLANVRSGEYEGLNKKISSDDWKPDYGKVFNKKSGATAIGVRDFLIAYNINLNTKSTRLANAIAFDVREKGRIKRKGHPVIGEIVYDKDGNAENIPGSLKYVKAIGWYIEEFGIAHEIVFDV
;
A
#
# COMPACT_ATOMS: atom_id res chain seq x y z
N MET A 1 -8.36 -22.02 -21.04
CA MET A 1 -8.13 -22.09 -19.56
C MET A 1 -8.61 -20.77 -18.97
N ASN A 2 -9.27 -20.78 -17.82
CA ASN A 2 -9.78 -19.53 -17.24
C ASN A 2 -8.62 -18.71 -16.66
N GLN A 3 -8.61 -17.42 -16.98
CA GLN A 3 -7.69 -16.46 -16.35
C GLN A 3 -8.15 -16.21 -14.91
N ILE A 4 -7.22 -16.19 -13.97
CA ILE A 4 -7.48 -15.90 -12.56
C ILE A 4 -6.52 -14.83 -12.09
N ILE A 5 -7.06 -13.80 -11.48
CA ILE A 5 -6.30 -12.77 -10.79
C ILE A 5 -6.73 -12.67 -9.32
N GLU A 6 -5.80 -12.26 -8.48
CA GLU A 6 -6.04 -11.87 -7.10
C GLU A 6 -6.08 -10.35 -6.98
N CYS A 7 -6.90 -9.85 -6.07
CA CYS A 7 -6.90 -8.46 -5.67
C CYS A 7 -6.79 -8.36 -4.14
N VAL A 8 -5.89 -7.48 -3.68
CA VAL A 8 -5.58 -7.34 -2.24
C VAL A 8 -5.70 -5.88 -1.81
N PRO A 9 -6.90 -5.27 -1.90
CA PRO A 9 -7.08 -3.89 -1.48
C PRO A 9 -6.90 -3.73 0.02
N ASN A 10 -6.41 -2.56 0.39
CA ASN A 10 -6.26 -2.18 1.78
C ASN A 10 -7.09 -0.92 2.04
N PHE A 11 -7.96 -1.01 3.02
CA PHE A 11 -8.89 0.03 3.41
C PHE A 11 -8.46 0.69 4.72
N SER A 12 -8.58 2.01 4.81
CA SER A 12 -8.24 2.79 6.00
C SER A 12 -9.38 2.74 7.04
N GLU A 13 -9.71 1.54 7.47
CA GLU A 13 -10.66 1.23 8.53
C GLU A 13 -10.31 -0.13 9.13
N GLY A 14 -10.03 -0.19 10.41
CA GLY A 14 -9.70 -1.43 11.11
C GLY A 14 -10.44 -1.61 12.43
N ARG A 15 -11.34 -0.66 12.77
CA ARG A 15 -12.01 -0.57 14.06
C ARG A 15 -13.52 -0.73 13.98
N ASN A 16 -14.14 -0.11 12.98
CA ASN A 16 -15.60 -0.17 12.78
C ASN A 16 -15.97 -1.44 12.01
N GLN A 17 -16.44 -2.45 12.75
CA GLN A 17 -16.82 -3.75 12.20
C GLN A 17 -17.99 -3.66 11.20
N ASP A 18 -18.88 -2.68 11.32
CA ASP A 18 -19.98 -2.52 10.37
C ASP A 18 -19.48 -2.04 9.02
N VAL A 19 -18.55 -1.08 9.00
CA VAL A 19 -17.92 -0.62 7.75
C VAL A 19 -17.10 -1.73 7.10
N ILE A 20 -16.32 -2.48 7.89
CA ILE A 20 -15.54 -3.61 7.39
C ILE A 20 -16.46 -4.67 6.76
N ARG A 21 -17.58 -4.98 7.44
CA ARG A 21 -18.58 -5.92 6.93
C ARG A 21 -19.22 -5.42 5.61
N GLU A 22 -19.63 -4.15 5.53
CA GLU A 22 -20.23 -3.59 4.32
C GLU A 22 -19.27 -3.66 3.11
N ILE A 23 -17.99 -3.38 3.32
CA ILE A 23 -16.96 -3.52 2.27
C ILE A 23 -16.80 -5.00 1.86
N SER A 24 -16.76 -5.91 2.84
CA SER A 24 -16.66 -7.36 2.60
C SER A 24 -17.86 -7.90 1.81
N GLU A 25 -19.07 -7.44 2.15
CA GLU A 25 -20.30 -7.81 1.46
C GLU A 25 -20.33 -7.27 0.02
N ALA A 26 -19.80 -6.06 -0.22
CA ALA A 26 -19.70 -5.52 -1.57
C ALA A 26 -18.80 -6.39 -2.48
N ILE A 27 -17.75 -6.99 -1.92
CA ILE A 27 -16.91 -7.96 -2.64
C ILE A 27 -17.67 -9.29 -2.82
N SER A 28 -18.15 -9.88 -1.74
CA SER A 28 -18.74 -11.22 -1.73
C SER A 28 -20.01 -11.34 -2.57
N ASN A 29 -20.80 -10.26 -2.67
CA ASN A 29 -22.00 -10.20 -3.49
C ASN A 29 -21.71 -9.99 -4.99
N THR A 30 -20.46 -9.78 -5.37
CA THR A 30 -20.08 -9.68 -6.78
C THR A 30 -19.92 -11.06 -7.37
N LYS A 31 -20.73 -11.38 -8.39
CA LYS A 31 -20.69 -12.69 -9.07
C LYS A 31 -19.32 -12.94 -9.71
N GLY A 32 -18.81 -14.16 -9.58
CA GLY A 32 -17.54 -14.58 -10.18
C GLY A 32 -16.30 -14.27 -9.31
N VAL A 33 -16.52 -13.82 -8.07
CA VAL A 33 -15.46 -13.50 -7.12
C VAL A 33 -15.59 -14.36 -5.86
N HIS A 34 -14.44 -14.76 -5.30
CA HIS A 34 -14.35 -15.45 -4.01
C HIS A 34 -13.54 -14.59 -3.05
N LEU A 35 -14.18 -14.08 -1.99
CA LEU A 35 -13.49 -13.43 -0.88
C LEU A 35 -12.79 -14.49 -0.04
N LEU A 36 -11.46 -14.42 0.05
CA LEU A 36 -10.63 -15.43 0.73
C LEU A 36 -10.29 -15.03 2.16
N ASN A 37 -10.04 -13.75 2.40
CA ASN A 37 -9.62 -13.27 3.71
C ASN A 37 -10.06 -11.83 3.96
N VAL A 38 -10.31 -11.53 5.25
CA VAL A 38 -10.54 -10.18 5.78
C VAL A 38 -9.69 -10.07 7.03
N ASP A 39 -8.68 -9.20 7.01
CA ASP A 39 -7.69 -9.04 8.08
C ASP A 39 -7.71 -7.59 8.63
N PRO A 40 -8.49 -7.33 9.69
CA PRO A 40 -8.58 -6.02 10.32
C PRO A 40 -7.48 -5.81 11.36
N GLY A 41 -6.73 -4.72 11.23
CA GLY A 41 -5.72 -4.27 12.20
C GLY A 41 -6.22 -3.04 12.98
N GLN A 42 -6.50 -3.19 14.26
CA GLN A 42 -7.04 -2.10 15.08
C GLN A 42 -6.02 -0.96 15.30
N ALA A 43 -4.77 -1.30 15.62
CA ALA A 43 -3.70 -0.33 15.83
C ALA A 43 -3.36 0.45 14.56
N THR A 44 -3.24 -0.26 13.44
CA THR A 44 -2.99 0.33 12.13
C THR A 44 -4.19 1.08 11.58
N ASN A 45 -5.38 0.82 12.14
CA ASN A 45 -6.69 1.29 11.64
C ASN A 45 -6.83 1.04 10.13
N ARG A 46 -6.62 -0.22 9.75
CA ARG A 46 -6.52 -0.67 8.36
C ARG A 46 -7.00 -2.10 8.24
N THR A 47 -7.71 -2.41 7.19
CA THR A 47 -8.14 -3.78 6.86
C THR A 47 -7.58 -4.18 5.50
N VAL A 48 -6.96 -5.35 5.43
CA VAL A 48 -6.57 -5.99 4.19
C VAL A 48 -7.65 -7.00 3.80
N MET A 49 -8.12 -6.94 2.57
CA MET A 49 -9.05 -7.92 2.04
C MET A 49 -8.43 -8.62 0.84
N THR A 50 -8.56 -9.94 0.78
CA THR A 50 -8.02 -10.75 -0.32
C THR A 50 -9.15 -11.46 -1.03
N PHE A 51 -9.26 -11.30 -2.34
CA PHE A 51 -10.23 -12.01 -3.16
C PHE A 51 -9.70 -12.34 -4.54
N VAL A 52 -10.28 -13.36 -5.16
CA VAL A 52 -9.87 -13.90 -6.46
C VAL A 52 -11.07 -14.09 -7.38
N GLY A 53 -10.82 -14.10 -8.67
CA GLY A 53 -11.83 -14.37 -9.69
C GLY A 53 -11.27 -14.16 -11.10
N ASP A 54 -12.17 -14.17 -12.08
CA ASP A 54 -11.81 -13.72 -13.42
C ASP A 54 -11.57 -12.20 -13.44
N PRO A 55 -10.75 -11.69 -14.37
CA PRO A 55 -10.34 -10.29 -14.35
C PRO A 55 -11.50 -9.29 -14.32
N ASP A 56 -12.54 -9.49 -15.12
CA ASP A 56 -13.68 -8.55 -15.18
C ASP A 56 -14.50 -8.57 -13.89
N SER A 57 -14.73 -9.74 -13.30
CA SER A 57 -15.42 -9.88 -12.02
C SER A 57 -14.65 -9.25 -10.88
N VAL A 58 -13.32 -9.43 -10.86
CA VAL A 58 -12.43 -8.83 -9.85
C VAL A 58 -12.45 -7.30 -9.95
N ILE A 59 -12.38 -6.73 -11.16
CA ILE A 59 -12.48 -5.27 -11.36
C ILE A 59 -13.82 -4.72 -10.84
N ASN A 60 -14.92 -5.43 -11.10
CA ASN A 60 -16.24 -5.01 -10.61
C ASN A 60 -16.32 -5.08 -9.08
N ALA A 61 -15.78 -6.14 -8.45
CA ALA A 61 -15.73 -6.29 -7.00
C ALA A 61 -14.85 -5.20 -6.35
N ALA A 62 -13.67 -4.94 -6.93
CA ALA A 62 -12.78 -3.88 -6.48
C ALA A 62 -13.45 -2.50 -6.54
N PHE A 63 -14.13 -2.19 -7.65
CA PHE A 63 -14.89 -0.95 -7.77
C PHE A 63 -15.99 -0.83 -6.71
N ASN A 64 -16.78 -1.88 -6.49
CA ASN A 64 -17.85 -1.89 -5.50
C ASN A 64 -17.29 -1.66 -4.08
N ALA A 65 -16.20 -2.33 -3.73
CA ALA A 65 -15.53 -2.16 -2.44
C ALA A 65 -14.97 -0.73 -2.26
N ILE A 66 -14.29 -0.19 -3.28
CA ILE A 66 -13.77 1.19 -3.27
C ILE A 66 -14.92 2.20 -3.11
N LYS A 67 -16.06 1.96 -3.77
CA LYS A 67 -17.24 2.80 -3.66
C LYS A 67 -17.76 2.82 -2.22
N VAL A 68 -17.98 1.68 -1.59
CA VAL A 68 -18.43 1.58 -0.19
C VAL A 68 -17.42 2.26 0.73
N ALA A 69 -16.12 2.00 0.57
CA ALA A 69 -15.09 2.65 1.36
C ALA A 69 -15.13 4.17 1.24
N SER A 70 -15.31 4.70 0.02
CA SER A 70 -15.40 6.15 -0.22
C SER A 70 -16.63 6.81 0.42
N GLU A 71 -17.71 6.06 0.57
CA GLU A 71 -18.95 6.52 1.20
C GLU A 71 -18.88 6.47 2.73
N LYS A 72 -18.16 5.49 3.30
CA LYS A 72 -18.16 5.20 4.74
C LYS A 72 -16.95 5.75 5.49
N ILE A 73 -15.78 5.81 4.85
CA ILE A 73 -14.54 6.24 5.47
C ILE A 73 -14.31 7.73 5.21
N ASP A 74 -13.98 8.48 6.26
CA ASP A 74 -13.63 9.90 6.19
C ASP A 74 -12.16 10.08 6.57
N MET A 75 -11.30 10.20 5.57
CA MET A 75 -9.86 10.37 5.76
C MET A 75 -9.49 11.63 6.54
N SER A 76 -10.32 12.65 6.55
CA SER A 76 -10.06 13.88 7.32
C SER A 76 -10.15 13.66 8.84
N LYS A 77 -10.68 12.53 9.27
CA LYS A 77 -10.83 12.11 10.67
C LYS A 77 -10.03 10.86 11.01
N HIS A 78 -9.40 10.25 10.00
CA HIS A 78 -8.70 8.99 10.16
C HIS A 78 -7.35 9.17 10.83
N SER A 79 -7.04 8.27 11.76
CA SER A 79 -5.72 8.11 12.38
C SER A 79 -5.39 6.63 12.55
N GLY A 80 -4.13 6.26 12.36
CA GLY A 80 -3.60 4.91 12.51
C GLY A 80 -2.09 4.90 12.34
N GLU A 81 -1.43 3.87 12.85
CA GLU A 81 0.04 3.77 12.84
C GLU A 81 0.64 3.51 11.44
N HIS A 82 -0.16 2.96 10.53
CA HIS A 82 0.31 2.62 9.20
C HIS A 82 0.22 3.82 8.24
N PRO A 83 1.25 4.06 7.39
CA PRO A 83 1.18 5.07 6.34
C PRO A 83 -0.03 4.85 5.41
N ARG A 84 -0.76 5.93 5.12
CA ARG A 84 -1.95 5.87 4.26
C ARG A 84 -2.21 7.22 3.60
N PHE A 85 -2.91 7.21 2.48
CA PHE A 85 -3.30 8.45 1.79
C PHE A 85 -4.71 8.43 1.20
N GLY A 86 -5.48 7.36 1.42
CA GLY A 86 -6.86 7.26 0.99
C GLY A 86 -7.70 6.24 1.72
N ALA A 87 -9.02 6.36 1.61
CA ALA A 87 -10.02 5.44 2.16
C ALA A 87 -9.80 4.01 1.66
N THR A 88 -9.53 3.86 0.36
CA THR A 88 -8.84 2.71 -0.21
C THR A 88 -7.43 3.18 -0.53
N ASP A 89 -6.49 2.79 0.31
CA ASP A 89 -5.11 3.25 0.21
C ASP A 89 -4.41 2.63 -1.01
N VAL A 90 -4.49 1.31 -1.14
CA VAL A 90 -3.96 0.57 -2.28
C VAL A 90 -4.93 -0.49 -2.77
N CYS A 91 -4.88 -0.78 -4.06
CA CYS A 91 -5.66 -1.83 -4.71
C CYS A 91 -4.80 -2.53 -5.77
N PRO A 92 -3.92 -3.46 -5.35
CA PRO A 92 -3.09 -4.25 -6.25
C PRO A 92 -3.89 -5.36 -6.93
N LEU A 93 -3.53 -5.63 -8.19
CA LEU A 93 -3.95 -6.78 -8.96
C LEU A 93 -2.73 -7.69 -9.16
N ILE A 94 -2.90 -8.99 -8.93
CA ILE A 94 -1.83 -9.99 -8.95
C ILE A 94 -2.21 -11.09 -9.93
N PRO A 95 -1.34 -11.47 -10.89
CA PRO A 95 -1.57 -12.62 -11.77
C PRO A 95 -1.46 -13.92 -10.96
N VAL A 96 -2.48 -14.79 -11.08
CA VAL A 96 -2.48 -16.10 -10.41
C VAL A 96 -2.36 -17.22 -11.42
N SER A 97 -3.19 -17.22 -12.46
CA SER A 97 -3.20 -18.30 -13.45
C SER A 97 -3.63 -17.84 -14.83
N ASN A 98 -2.91 -18.33 -15.84
CA ASN A 98 -3.19 -18.10 -17.27
C ASN A 98 -3.29 -16.64 -17.71
N ILE A 99 -2.61 -15.74 -17.02
CA ILE A 99 -2.55 -14.33 -17.34
C ILE A 99 -1.18 -13.79 -16.91
N SER A 100 -0.57 -12.95 -17.73
CA SER A 100 0.70 -12.29 -17.48
C SER A 100 0.51 -10.90 -16.83
N PHE A 101 1.61 -10.30 -16.34
CA PHE A 101 1.60 -8.93 -15.84
C PHE A 101 1.13 -7.93 -16.89
N ASP A 102 1.59 -8.05 -18.13
CA ASP A 102 1.23 -7.15 -19.22
C ASP A 102 -0.27 -7.24 -19.57
N GLU A 103 -0.86 -8.43 -19.46
CA GLU A 103 -2.28 -8.63 -19.73
C GLU A 103 -3.18 -8.07 -18.62
N ILE A 104 -2.67 -7.91 -17.38
CA ILE A 104 -3.45 -7.31 -16.27
C ILE A 104 -3.39 -5.78 -16.29
N ILE A 105 -2.34 -5.17 -16.80
CA ILE A 105 -2.20 -3.70 -16.81
C ILE A 105 -3.44 -2.99 -17.38
N PRO A 106 -4.03 -3.41 -18.51
CA PRO A 106 -5.28 -2.80 -19.02
C PRO A 106 -6.45 -2.88 -18.04
N TYR A 107 -6.54 -3.92 -17.22
CA TYR A 107 -7.58 -4.04 -16.19
C TYR A 107 -7.35 -3.06 -15.03
N ALA A 108 -6.09 -2.87 -14.62
CA ALA A 108 -5.73 -1.85 -13.63
C ALA A 108 -6.08 -0.44 -14.14
N GLU A 109 -5.79 -0.14 -15.39
CA GLU A 109 -6.15 1.13 -16.02
C GLU A 109 -7.69 1.31 -16.15
N LYS A 110 -8.40 0.24 -16.51
CA LYS A 110 -9.87 0.23 -16.56
C LYS A 110 -10.47 0.56 -15.19
N LEU A 111 -9.97 -0.08 -14.12
CA LEU A 111 -10.40 0.20 -12.74
C LEU A 111 -10.07 1.64 -12.35
N ALA A 112 -8.84 2.09 -12.61
CA ALA A 112 -8.37 3.44 -12.29
C ALA A 112 -9.25 4.51 -12.93
N LYS A 113 -9.55 4.37 -14.21
CA LYS A 113 -10.43 5.27 -14.95
C LYS A 113 -11.85 5.26 -14.36
N LEU A 114 -12.42 4.08 -14.13
CA LEU A 114 -13.76 3.90 -13.59
C LEU A 114 -13.91 4.55 -12.21
N VAL A 115 -12.97 4.31 -11.31
CA VAL A 115 -12.95 4.89 -9.95
C VAL A 115 -12.84 6.40 -10.01
N SER A 116 -11.93 6.92 -10.83
CA SER A 116 -11.74 8.35 -10.95
C SER A 116 -12.98 9.06 -11.53
N GLU A 117 -13.58 8.52 -12.59
CA GLU A 117 -14.73 9.12 -13.26
C GLU A 117 -16.04 9.03 -12.45
N LYS A 118 -16.25 7.93 -11.73
CA LYS A 118 -17.50 7.69 -11.00
C LYS A 118 -17.48 8.14 -9.55
N LEU A 119 -16.31 8.15 -8.91
CA LEU A 119 -16.18 8.45 -7.48
C LEU A 119 -15.37 9.73 -7.22
N ASN A 120 -14.83 10.37 -8.26
CA ASN A 120 -13.98 11.57 -8.14
C ASN A 120 -12.78 11.36 -7.20
N ILE A 121 -12.18 10.17 -7.23
CA ILE A 121 -11.00 9.84 -6.45
C ILE A 121 -9.76 9.92 -7.36
N PRO A 122 -8.73 10.70 -6.98
CA PRO A 122 -7.46 10.71 -7.70
C PRO A 122 -6.78 9.35 -7.63
N ILE A 123 -6.24 8.88 -8.76
CA ILE A 123 -5.59 7.58 -8.86
C ILE A 123 -4.14 7.73 -9.29
N TYR A 124 -3.26 7.03 -8.60
CA TYR A 124 -1.87 6.82 -8.98
C TYR A 124 -1.67 5.36 -9.40
N LEU A 125 -1.16 5.15 -10.60
CA LEU A 125 -0.71 3.82 -11.04
C LEU A 125 0.66 3.53 -10.46
N TYR A 126 0.89 2.29 -9.98
CA TYR A 126 2.14 1.91 -9.34
C TYR A 126 2.62 0.50 -9.74
N GLU A 127 3.85 0.15 -9.36
CA GLU A 127 4.56 -1.11 -9.72
C GLU A 127 4.56 -1.33 -11.24
N TYR A 128 4.15 -2.49 -11.76
CA TYR A 128 4.15 -2.78 -13.20
C TYR A 128 3.18 -1.91 -14.01
N ALA A 129 2.15 -1.33 -13.39
CA ALA A 129 1.24 -0.39 -14.04
C ALA A 129 1.75 1.05 -14.01
N ALA A 130 2.88 1.34 -13.35
CA ALA A 130 3.41 2.70 -13.21
C ALA A 130 3.81 3.28 -14.56
N ARG A 131 3.35 4.52 -14.84
CA ARG A 131 3.74 5.28 -16.05
C ARG A 131 5.07 6.01 -15.92
N GLU A 132 5.58 6.14 -14.69
CA GLU A 132 6.83 6.80 -14.37
C GLU A 132 7.64 5.97 -13.39
N GLU A 133 8.96 5.89 -13.57
CA GLU A 133 9.86 5.08 -12.74
C GLU A 133 9.72 5.35 -11.24
N LYS A 134 9.59 6.62 -10.85
CA LYS A 134 9.42 7.02 -9.44
C LYS A 134 8.17 6.47 -8.77
N ARG A 135 7.17 6.02 -9.55
CA ARG A 135 5.90 5.46 -9.07
C ARG A 135 5.91 3.94 -8.94
N LYS A 136 6.93 3.26 -9.44
CA LYS A 136 7.11 1.84 -9.21
C LYS A 136 7.20 1.51 -7.72
N ASN A 137 7.78 2.40 -6.93
CA ASN A 137 7.85 2.23 -5.49
C ASN A 137 6.65 2.88 -4.80
N LEU A 138 5.79 2.08 -4.19
CA LEU A 138 4.60 2.53 -3.47
C LEU A 138 4.94 3.53 -2.33
N ALA A 139 6.09 3.39 -1.65
CA ALA A 139 6.50 4.32 -0.61
C ALA A 139 6.68 5.75 -1.15
N ASN A 140 7.16 5.91 -2.40
CA ASN A 140 7.25 7.20 -3.06
C ASN A 140 5.85 7.76 -3.38
N VAL A 141 4.95 6.89 -3.83
CA VAL A 141 3.55 7.28 -4.12
C VAL A 141 2.84 7.76 -2.85
N ARG A 142 3.04 7.07 -1.72
CA ARG A 142 2.46 7.47 -0.42
C ARG A 142 3.19 8.62 0.27
N SER A 143 4.37 9.00 -0.18
CA SER A 143 5.17 10.05 0.46
C SER A 143 4.35 11.31 0.73
N GLY A 144 4.40 11.77 1.98
CA GLY A 144 3.58 12.89 2.49
C GLY A 144 2.21 12.46 3.01
N GLU A 145 1.82 11.22 2.82
CA GLU A 145 0.57 10.63 3.27
C GLU A 145 -0.68 11.46 2.90
N TYR A 146 -1.79 11.24 3.59
CA TYR A 146 -3.01 12.02 3.37
C TYR A 146 -2.81 13.51 3.64
N GLU A 147 -2.03 13.85 4.66
CA GLU A 147 -1.77 15.23 5.09
C GLU A 147 -1.03 16.05 4.02
N GLY A 148 -0.11 15.43 3.30
CA GLY A 148 0.64 16.05 2.20
C GLY A 148 -0.05 15.95 0.82
N LEU A 149 -1.13 15.17 0.71
CA LEU A 149 -1.70 14.77 -0.57
C LEU A 149 -2.23 15.95 -1.39
N ASN A 150 -2.88 16.94 -0.76
CA ASN A 150 -3.40 18.12 -1.46
C ASN A 150 -2.28 18.90 -2.16
N LYS A 151 -1.15 19.09 -1.49
CA LYS A 151 0.04 19.74 -2.05
C LYS A 151 0.65 18.89 -3.17
N LYS A 152 0.70 17.58 -2.96
CA LYS A 152 1.26 16.61 -3.91
C LYS A 152 0.48 16.58 -5.23
N ILE A 153 -0.84 16.51 -5.18
CA ILE A 153 -1.71 16.53 -6.38
C ILE A 153 -1.54 17.81 -7.20
N SER A 154 -1.27 18.93 -6.54
CA SER A 154 -1.07 20.24 -7.17
C SER A 154 0.32 20.41 -7.79
N SER A 155 1.27 19.52 -7.51
CA SER A 155 2.61 19.53 -8.06
C SER A 155 2.64 18.93 -9.46
N ASP A 156 3.38 19.56 -10.37
CA ASP A 156 3.56 19.04 -11.74
C ASP A 156 4.22 17.65 -11.76
N ASP A 157 5.14 17.41 -10.83
CA ASP A 157 5.87 16.14 -10.71
C ASP A 157 5.03 14.98 -10.18
N TRP A 158 3.90 15.26 -9.52
CA TRP A 158 3.09 14.26 -8.85
C TRP A 158 1.61 14.36 -9.21
N LYS A 159 1.28 14.85 -10.41
CA LYS A 159 -0.10 14.80 -10.91
C LYS A 159 -0.58 13.35 -10.95
N PRO A 160 -1.79 13.06 -10.46
CA PRO A 160 -2.39 11.73 -10.58
C PRO A 160 -2.51 11.27 -12.04
N ASP A 161 -2.47 9.98 -12.27
CA ASP A 161 -2.70 9.39 -13.60
C ASP A 161 -4.15 9.60 -14.07
N TYR A 162 -5.08 9.55 -13.10
CA TYR A 162 -6.50 9.85 -13.31
C TYR A 162 -7.03 10.73 -12.18
N GLY A 163 -7.93 11.66 -12.51
CA GLY A 163 -8.47 12.64 -11.58
C GLY A 163 -7.46 13.74 -11.23
N LYS A 164 -7.93 14.97 -11.06
CA LYS A 164 -7.05 16.12 -10.85
C LYS A 164 -7.36 16.89 -9.57
N VAL A 165 -8.45 16.53 -8.90
CA VAL A 165 -8.96 17.28 -7.76
C VAL A 165 -8.79 16.46 -6.49
N PHE A 166 -8.24 17.08 -5.45
CA PHE A 166 -8.12 16.45 -4.15
C PHE A 166 -9.50 16.12 -3.57
N ASN A 167 -9.70 14.85 -3.26
CA ASN A 167 -10.90 14.38 -2.58
C ASN A 167 -10.65 14.36 -1.07
N LYS A 168 -11.19 15.36 -0.36
CA LYS A 168 -10.98 15.50 1.08
C LYS A 168 -11.49 14.30 1.89
N LYS A 169 -12.61 13.70 1.48
CA LYS A 169 -13.19 12.57 2.22
C LYS A 169 -12.43 11.27 1.96
N SER A 170 -12.15 10.98 0.70
CA SER A 170 -11.59 9.69 0.30
C SER A 170 -10.07 9.70 0.09
N GLY A 171 -9.42 10.87 0.01
CA GLY A 171 -8.01 10.95 -0.35
C GLY A 171 -7.75 10.54 -1.80
N ALA A 172 -6.73 9.72 -2.02
CA ALA A 172 -6.38 9.10 -3.30
C ALA A 172 -6.20 7.59 -3.14
N THR A 173 -6.19 6.86 -4.26
CA THR A 173 -5.94 5.42 -4.26
C THR A 173 -4.78 5.08 -5.19
N ALA A 174 -3.86 4.21 -4.75
CA ALA A 174 -2.88 3.60 -5.62
C ALA A 174 -3.45 2.30 -6.20
N ILE A 175 -3.55 2.21 -7.53
CA ILE A 175 -3.97 0.99 -8.25
C ILE A 175 -2.76 0.49 -9.02
N GLY A 176 -2.44 -0.80 -8.93
CA GLY A 176 -1.25 -1.31 -9.60
C GLY A 176 -1.33 -2.79 -9.91
N VAL A 177 -0.33 -3.24 -10.62
CA VAL A 177 -0.09 -4.65 -10.91
C VAL A 177 1.22 -5.04 -10.25
N ARG A 178 1.23 -6.07 -9.43
CA ARG A 178 2.45 -6.53 -8.74
C ARG A 178 2.49 -8.05 -8.62
N ASP A 179 3.63 -8.54 -8.26
CA ASP A 179 3.80 -9.96 -7.89
C ASP A 179 3.24 -10.25 -6.50
N PHE A 180 3.22 -11.51 -6.11
CA PHE A 180 2.88 -11.90 -4.75
C PHE A 180 3.78 -11.18 -3.74
N LEU A 181 3.20 -10.85 -2.60
CA LEU A 181 3.90 -10.25 -1.48
C LEU A 181 3.59 -11.06 -0.23
N ILE A 182 4.63 -11.45 0.48
CA ILE A 182 4.50 -12.14 1.75
C ILE A 182 4.73 -11.11 2.86
N ALA A 183 3.67 -10.70 3.54
CA ALA A 183 3.78 -9.89 4.75
C ALA A 183 4.10 -10.80 5.94
N TYR A 184 5.17 -10.47 6.66
CA TYR A 184 5.61 -11.22 7.84
C TYR A 184 5.96 -10.26 8.96
N ASN A 185 5.23 -10.34 10.07
CA ASN A 185 5.42 -9.46 11.22
C ASN A 185 6.10 -10.20 12.36
N ILE A 186 7.11 -9.56 12.97
CA ILE A 186 7.84 -10.09 14.12
C ILE A 186 7.66 -9.15 15.31
N ASN A 187 7.12 -9.68 16.40
CA ASN A 187 7.02 -8.97 17.66
C ASN A 187 8.35 -9.02 18.38
N LEU A 188 8.90 -7.85 18.69
CA LEU A 188 10.16 -7.73 19.40
C LEU A 188 9.92 -7.55 20.91
N ASN A 189 10.73 -8.20 21.73
CA ASN A 189 10.69 -8.01 23.19
C ASN A 189 11.35 -6.68 23.61
N THR A 190 10.85 -5.58 23.07
CA THR A 190 11.32 -4.22 23.38
C THR A 190 10.23 -3.21 23.05
N LYS A 191 10.28 -2.02 23.68
CA LYS A 191 9.45 -0.86 23.33
C LYS A 191 10.18 0.13 22.39
N SER A 192 11.42 -0.18 22.04
CA SER A 192 12.28 0.73 21.28
C SER A 192 12.07 0.63 19.79
N THR A 193 11.33 1.57 19.21
CA THR A 193 11.20 1.75 17.75
C THR A 193 12.57 1.91 17.08
N ARG A 194 13.55 2.53 17.79
CA ARG A 194 14.91 2.67 17.28
C ARG A 194 15.58 1.31 17.09
N LEU A 195 15.39 0.39 18.04
CA LEU A 195 15.95 -0.96 17.93
C LEU A 195 15.24 -1.76 16.83
N ALA A 196 13.92 -1.69 16.75
CA ALA A 196 13.16 -2.30 15.67
C ALA A 196 13.64 -1.82 14.28
N ASN A 197 13.77 -0.51 14.09
CA ASN A 197 14.31 0.03 12.84
C ASN A 197 15.78 -0.36 12.60
N ALA A 198 16.60 -0.49 13.62
CA ALA A 198 17.98 -0.95 13.46
C ALA A 198 18.02 -2.37 12.90
N ILE A 199 17.18 -3.26 13.43
CA ILE A 199 17.02 -4.64 12.93
C ILE A 199 16.48 -4.63 11.50
N ALA A 200 15.41 -3.88 11.25
CA ALA A 200 14.81 -3.75 9.91
C ALA A 200 15.85 -3.29 8.87
N PHE A 201 16.73 -2.37 9.23
CA PHE A 201 17.79 -1.86 8.35
C PHE A 201 18.91 -2.88 8.10
N ASP A 202 19.14 -3.78 9.05
CA ASP A 202 20.14 -4.85 8.89
C ASP A 202 19.63 -5.99 8.01
N VAL A 203 18.32 -6.23 7.99
CA VAL A 203 17.74 -7.32 7.21
C VAL A 203 17.29 -6.91 5.81
N ARG A 204 16.72 -5.70 5.61
CA ARG A 204 16.16 -5.27 4.31
C ARG A 204 17.26 -5.07 3.26
N GLU A 205 16.99 -5.40 2.00
CA GLU A 205 17.94 -5.28 0.88
C GLU A 205 18.60 -3.90 0.78
N LYS A 206 17.83 -2.83 0.89
CA LYS A 206 18.34 -1.45 0.85
C LYS A 206 19.35 -1.16 1.98
N GLY A 207 19.27 -1.90 3.09
CA GLY A 207 20.15 -1.74 4.22
C GLY A 207 20.00 -0.38 4.92
N ARG A 208 21.13 0.17 5.36
CA ARG A 208 21.23 1.45 6.06
C ARG A 208 22.23 2.39 5.41
N ILE A 209 22.06 3.68 5.61
CA ILE A 209 23.07 4.68 5.23
C ILE A 209 24.34 4.44 6.06
N LYS A 210 25.48 4.36 5.36
CA LYS A 210 26.80 4.23 5.96
C LYS A 210 27.19 5.51 6.69
N ARG A 211 27.64 5.39 7.93
CA ARG A 211 28.06 6.51 8.76
C ARG A 211 29.42 6.24 9.41
N LYS A 212 30.21 7.29 9.64
CA LYS A 212 31.45 7.22 10.41
C LYS A 212 31.15 7.41 11.90
N GLY A 213 31.79 6.62 12.74
CA GLY A 213 31.60 6.69 14.19
C GLY A 213 30.33 5.97 14.63
N HIS A 214 29.26 6.70 14.90
CA HIS A 214 28.04 6.10 15.43
C HIS A 214 27.02 5.75 14.29
N PRO A 215 26.42 4.54 14.26
CA PRO A 215 25.60 4.04 13.15
C PRO A 215 24.29 4.84 12.92
N VAL A 216 23.85 5.64 13.90
CA VAL A 216 22.60 6.43 13.83
C VAL A 216 22.86 7.93 13.69
N ILE A 217 23.84 8.47 14.47
CA ILE A 217 24.10 9.90 14.56
C ILE A 217 25.46 10.31 13.99
N GLY A 218 26.26 9.37 13.49
CA GLY A 218 27.55 9.64 12.87
C GLY A 218 27.42 10.39 11.54
N GLU A 219 28.54 10.88 11.02
CA GLU A 219 28.60 11.59 9.74
C GLU A 219 28.28 10.62 8.58
N ILE A 220 27.44 11.08 7.64
CA ILE A 220 27.10 10.29 6.45
C ILE A 220 28.35 10.20 5.55
N VAL A 221 28.61 8.99 5.05
CA VAL A 221 29.64 8.74 4.04
C VAL A 221 28.99 8.90 2.66
N TYR A 222 29.63 9.70 1.82
CA TYR A 222 29.20 9.94 0.45
C TYR A 222 30.17 9.26 -0.55
N ASP A 223 29.62 8.79 -1.65
CA ASP A 223 30.40 8.29 -2.80
C ASP A 223 31.01 9.43 -3.61
N LYS A 224 31.69 9.07 -4.70
CA LYS A 224 32.36 10.04 -5.62
C LYS A 224 31.39 10.97 -6.33
N ASP A 225 30.13 10.55 -6.46
CA ASP A 225 29.06 11.28 -7.15
C ASP A 225 28.19 12.09 -6.18
N GLY A 226 28.55 12.10 -4.88
CA GLY A 226 27.83 12.83 -3.84
C GLY A 226 26.60 12.13 -3.30
N ASN A 227 26.39 10.86 -3.62
CA ASN A 227 25.30 10.07 -3.07
C ASN A 227 25.71 9.43 -1.73
N ALA A 228 24.77 9.32 -0.79
CA ALA A 228 25.03 8.61 0.45
C ALA A 228 25.30 7.13 0.19
N GLU A 229 26.46 6.62 0.65
CA GLU A 229 26.76 5.21 0.58
C GLU A 229 25.82 4.41 1.50
N ASN A 230 25.37 3.25 1.04
CA ASN A 230 24.59 2.32 1.83
C ASN A 230 25.44 1.10 2.23
N ILE A 231 25.16 0.58 3.43
CA ILE A 231 25.57 -0.76 3.84
C ILE A 231 24.36 -1.66 3.51
N PRO A 232 24.48 -2.60 2.57
CA PRO A 232 23.35 -3.48 2.20
C PRO A 232 22.92 -4.31 3.42
N GLY A 233 21.66 -4.66 3.47
CA GLY A 233 21.17 -5.61 4.46
C GLY A 233 21.45 -7.05 4.07
N SER A 234 21.05 -7.97 4.94
CA SER A 234 21.39 -9.39 4.85
C SER A 234 20.50 -10.18 3.88
N LEU A 235 19.30 -9.69 3.56
CA LEU A 235 18.31 -10.40 2.77
C LEU A 235 17.95 -9.64 1.50
N LYS A 236 18.06 -10.31 0.35
CA LYS A 236 17.58 -9.80 -0.93
C LYS A 236 16.07 -9.84 -1.00
N TYR A 237 15.49 -8.93 -1.77
CA TYR A 237 14.04 -8.78 -2.00
C TYR A 237 13.22 -8.46 -0.76
N VAL A 238 13.85 -8.21 0.39
CA VAL A 238 13.18 -7.83 1.63
C VAL A 238 13.08 -6.32 1.77
N LYS A 239 11.89 -5.83 2.02
CA LYS A 239 11.61 -4.47 2.52
C LYS A 239 11.19 -4.60 3.99
N ALA A 240 11.77 -3.81 4.88
CA ALA A 240 11.50 -3.89 6.30
C ALA A 240 11.47 -2.50 6.95
N ILE A 241 10.60 -2.35 7.93
CA ILE A 241 10.46 -1.14 8.75
C ILE A 241 10.06 -1.54 10.17
N GLY A 242 10.51 -0.80 11.16
CA GLY A 242 10.11 -1.01 12.56
C GLY A 242 9.20 0.11 13.04
N TRP A 243 8.13 -0.25 13.77
CA TRP A 243 7.25 0.71 14.45
C TRP A 243 6.84 0.19 15.83
N TYR A 244 6.17 1.02 16.61
CA TYR A 244 5.61 0.67 17.89
C TYR A 244 4.12 0.44 17.78
N ILE A 245 3.60 -0.63 18.36
CA ILE A 245 2.17 -0.87 18.49
C ILE A 245 1.78 -0.77 19.95
N GLU A 246 1.00 0.25 20.29
CA GLU A 246 0.59 0.54 21.65
C GLU A 246 -0.28 -0.57 22.23
N GLU A 247 -1.17 -1.16 21.41
CA GLU A 247 -2.09 -2.24 21.80
C GLU A 247 -1.38 -3.44 22.42
N PHE A 248 -0.19 -3.78 21.92
CA PHE A 248 0.60 -4.89 22.45
C PHE A 248 1.67 -4.44 23.45
N GLY A 249 1.87 -3.12 23.61
CA GLY A 249 2.88 -2.57 24.52
C GLY A 249 4.33 -2.92 24.17
N ILE A 250 4.57 -3.38 22.94
CA ILE A 250 5.88 -3.79 22.43
C ILE A 250 6.16 -3.17 21.07
N ALA A 251 7.41 -3.02 20.72
CA ALA A 251 7.77 -2.62 19.37
C ALA A 251 7.51 -3.79 18.43
N HIS A 252 6.72 -3.49 17.42
CA HIS A 252 6.57 -4.38 16.28
C HIS A 252 7.52 -4.00 15.18
N GLU A 253 7.87 -4.97 14.49
CA GLU A 253 8.43 -4.85 13.28
C GLU A 253 8.21 -5.92 12.38
N ILE A 254 8.34 -6.11 11.30
CA ILE A 254 9.03 -6.15 10.01
C ILE A 254 8.05 -6.68 8.99
N VAL A 255 7.83 -5.96 7.92
CA VAL A 255 7.16 -6.46 6.72
C VAL A 255 8.23 -6.98 5.76
N PHE A 256 8.17 -8.24 5.41
CA PHE A 256 8.94 -8.80 4.33
C PHE A 256 8.14 -8.71 3.05
N ASP A 257 8.76 -8.12 2.04
CA ASP A 257 8.35 -8.16 0.66
C ASP A 257 9.32 -9.14 -0.03
N VAL A 258 8.87 -10.30 -0.42
CA VAL A 258 9.69 -11.33 -1.08
C VAL A 258 9.21 -11.47 -2.51
#